data_8b0a117d68c00eacebe5071534b3614e
#
_entry.id   8b0a117d68c00eacebe5071534b3614e
#
_cell.length_a   1.000
_cell.length_b   1.000
_cell.length_c   1.000
_cell.angle_alpha   90.00
_cell.angle_beta   90.00
_cell.angle_gamma   90.00
#
_symmetry.space_group_name_H-M   'P 1'
#
loop_
_entity.id
_entity.type
_entity.pdbx_description
1 polymer ?
#
loop_
_entity_poly.entity_id
_entity_poly.type
_entity_poly.pdbx_seq_one_letter_code
_entity_poly.pdbx_strand_id
1 'polypeptide(L)'
;MVISSNYTEENIRSLDWKEHIRMRPGMYIGKLGDGSSPDDGIYILLKEVLDNSIDEFVMGAGKTIEISISDSGVSVRDYGRGIPLGKVVDVVSKMNTGGKYDTRAFKKSVGLNGVGTKAVNALSSVFKVESCRDGKLKAVTFETGNLLEDGPVEESSRRKGTKVYFRPDDSIFKHYKYRTEYVSKMLKYYVYLNPGLTIVFNGEKYFSDNGLKDLLEDNNDVEKLLYPIIHLKGEDIEIALTHSRIQYSEEYYSFVNGQHTTQGGTHQSAFRESLVRTIRDFYGKQYDSSDIRKSIIAAISIKVMEPVFESQTKTKLGSTEMGGKLPTVRSYINDFVSKYLDNYLHKNPETAESIQKKIIQAEKERKELSGIRKLARERAKKSSLHNKKLRDCRVHLNDMNKENRLDSTLFITEGDSASGSITKSRDVNTQAVFSLRGKPLNCYSMTKKVVYENEEFNLLQAALNIEESIEYLRYNNIVIATDADVDGMHIRLLLITFFLQFFPEIIKEGHLFILQTPLFRVRNKKETIYCYSEKERVEAINKLGNKPEITRFKGLGEISPNEFKHFIGETMRLDPVMLDENFSIEDLLSFYMGKNTPDRQKFIIENLKVELDRIDS
;
A
#
# COMPACT_ATOMS: atom_id res chain seq x y z
N MET A 1 -30.57 8.97 29.32
CA MET A 1 -31.72 9.27 28.46
C MET A 1 -31.74 8.25 27.34
N VAL A 2 -32.67 7.31 27.36
CA VAL A 2 -32.89 6.37 26.25
C VAL A 2 -33.58 7.18 25.16
N ILE A 3 -32.87 7.47 24.07
CA ILE A 3 -33.49 8.03 22.86
C ILE A 3 -34.27 6.88 22.24
N SER A 4 -35.61 6.83 22.47
CA SER A 4 -36.49 5.99 21.70
C SER A 4 -36.52 6.57 20.27
N SER A 5 -35.74 5.98 19.38
CA SER A 5 -35.88 6.26 17.94
C SER A 5 -37.21 5.65 17.52
N ASN A 6 -38.21 6.48 17.26
CA ASN A 6 -39.43 6.05 16.57
C ASN A 6 -39.04 5.63 15.17
N TYR A 7 -38.71 4.37 14.96
CA TYR A 7 -38.51 3.79 13.64
C TYR A 7 -39.88 3.43 13.07
N THR A 8 -40.35 4.24 12.12
CA THR A 8 -41.66 4.09 11.46
C THR A 8 -41.45 3.91 9.95
N GLU A 9 -42.52 3.53 9.25
CA GLU A 9 -42.53 3.35 7.79
C GLU A 9 -42.05 4.64 7.07
N GLU A 10 -42.29 5.82 7.62
CA GLU A 10 -41.85 7.12 7.10
C GLU A 10 -40.32 7.28 7.11
N ASN A 11 -39.59 6.48 7.88
CA ASN A 11 -38.12 6.49 7.92
C ASN A 11 -37.49 5.67 6.79
N ILE A 12 -38.30 4.87 6.05
CA ILE A 12 -37.84 4.07 4.91
C ILE A 12 -37.94 4.92 3.65
N ARG A 13 -36.78 5.24 3.06
CA ARG A 13 -36.70 6.01 1.81
C ARG A 13 -36.02 5.20 0.72
N SER A 14 -36.58 5.23 -0.48
CA SER A 14 -35.89 4.80 -1.70
C SER A 14 -35.10 5.97 -2.27
N LEU A 15 -33.80 5.78 -2.46
CA LEU A 15 -32.94 6.81 -3.03
C LEU A 15 -32.79 6.58 -4.54
N ASP A 16 -32.77 7.66 -5.31
CA ASP A 16 -32.29 7.62 -6.70
C ASP A 16 -30.79 7.28 -6.71
N TRP A 17 -30.30 6.71 -7.82
CA TRP A 17 -28.93 6.25 -7.97
C TRP A 17 -27.88 7.36 -7.66
N LYS A 18 -28.11 8.59 -8.13
CA LYS A 18 -27.23 9.73 -7.89
C LYS A 18 -27.25 10.20 -6.43
N GLU A 19 -28.45 10.22 -5.82
CA GLU A 19 -28.58 10.53 -4.39
C GLU A 19 -27.87 9.50 -3.53
N HIS A 20 -28.00 8.20 -3.89
CA HIS A 20 -27.32 7.12 -3.19
C HIS A 20 -25.79 7.24 -3.30
N ILE A 21 -25.26 7.51 -4.50
CA ILE A 21 -23.83 7.71 -4.71
C ILE A 21 -23.32 8.90 -3.91
N ARG A 22 -24.02 10.02 -3.93
CA ARG A 22 -23.63 11.23 -3.19
C ARG A 22 -23.72 11.08 -1.68
N MET A 23 -24.69 10.30 -1.20
CA MET A 23 -24.87 10.01 0.23
C MET A 23 -23.85 8.99 0.75
N ARG A 24 -23.43 8.04 -0.07
CA ARG A 24 -22.51 6.94 0.26
C ARG A 24 -21.34 6.82 -0.72
N PRO A 25 -20.58 7.90 -0.96
CA PRO A 25 -19.52 7.89 -1.98
C PRO A 25 -18.47 6.82 -1.70
N GLY A 26 -18.18 6.52 -0.43
CA GLY A 26 -17.22 5.50 -0.04
C GLY A 26 -17.50 4.09 -0.57
N MET A 27 -18.76 3.75 -0.88
CA MET A 27 -19.11 2.47 -1.51
C MET A 27 -18.65 2.37 -2.97
N TYR A 28 -18.42 3.50 -3.64
CA TYR A 28 -18.10 3.58 -5.07
C TYR A 28 -16.65 3.96 -5.35
N ILE A 29 -16.09 4.84 -4.53
CA ILE A 29 -14.76 5.42 -4.74
C ILE A 29 -13.83 5.23 -3.53
N GLY A 30 -14.24 4.46 -2.53
CA GLY A 30 -13.44 4.26 -1.34
C GLY A 30 -13.33 5.52 -0.47
N LYS A 31 -12.16 5.78 0.07
CA LYS A 31 -11.88 6.95 0.91
C LYS A 31 -12.04 8.26 0.13
N LEU A 32 -12.75 9.25 0.68
CA LEU A 32 -12.89 10.55 0.00
C LEU A 32 -11.55 11.27 -0.13
N GLY A 33 -10.91 11.57 1.00
CA GLY A 33 -9.62 12.24 1.06
C GLY A 33 -9.58 13.64 0.42
N ASP A 34 -8.41 14.26 0.50
CA ASP A 34 -8.11 15.59 -0.05
C ASP A 34 -7.06 15.55 -1.18
N GLY A 35 -6.63 14.36 -1.59
CA GLY A 35 -5.58 14.11 -2.58
C GLY A 35 -4.19 13.97 -1.97
N SER A 36 -4.08 13.94 -0.65
CA SER A 36 -2.81 13.72 0.04
C SER A 36 -2.34 12.25 0.02
N SER A 37 -3.25 11.32 -0.31
CA SER A 37 -2.98 9.90 -0.43
C SER A 37 -3.32 9.38 -1.84
N PRO A 38 -2.55 8.45 -2.43
CA PRO A 38 -2.78 7.94 -3.78
C PRO A 38 -4.08 7.13 -3.93
N ASP A 39 -4.69 6.68 -2.84
CA ASP A 39 -5.96 5.96 -2.80
C ASP A 39 -7.18 6.87 -2.50
N ASP A 40 -6.99 8.18 -2.45
CA ASP A 40 -8.09 9.13 -2.26
C ASP A 40 -9.05 9.13 -3.47
N GLY A 41 -10.32 9.31 -3.18
CA GLY A 41 -11.42 9.17 -4.15
C GLY A 41 -11.29 10.01 -5.42
N ILE A 42 -10.61 11.18 -5.37
CA ILE A 42 -10.37 11.99 -6.58
C ILE A 42 -9.54 11.21 -7.63
N TYR A 43 -8.55 10.40 -7.20
CA TYR A 43 -7.78 9.57 -8.12
C TYR A 43 -8.61 8.42 -8.68
N ILE A 44 -9.56 7.91 -7.89
CA ILE A 44 -10.51 6.89 -8.37
C ILE A 44 -11.44 7.47 -9.44
N LEU A 45 -11.90 8.73 -9.30
CA LEU A 45 -12.67 9.39 -10.35
C LEU A 45 -11.88 9.48 -11.67
N LEU A 46 -10.62 9.90 -11.62
CA LEU A 46 -9.73 9.93 -12.79
C LEU A 46 -9.56 8.55 -13.38
N LYS A 47 -9.29 7.53 -12.53
CA LYS A 47 -9.10 6.14 -12.92
C LYS A 47 -10.31 5.57 -13.67
N GLU A 48 -11.52 5.79 -13.18
CA GLU A 48 -12.75 5.29 -13.82
C GLU A 48 -12.96 5.87 -15.24
N VAL A 49 -12.51 7.10 -15.48
CA VAL A 49 -12.55 7.69 -16.83
C VAL A 49 -11.44 7.13 -17.70
N LEU A 50 -10.22 6.97 -17.16
CA LEU A 50 -9.08 6.38 -17.86
C LEU A 50 -9.33 4.94 -18.25
N ASP A 51 -9.88 4.12 -17.36
CA ASP A 51 -10.17 2.71 -17.62
C ASP A 51 -11.07 2.53 -18.84
N ASN A 52 -12.00 3.46 -19.09
CA ASN A 52 -12.83 3.42 -20.30
C ASN A 52 -12.04 3.75 -21.57
N SER A 53 -11.09 4.68 -21.50
CA SER A 53 -10.21 5.03 -22.62
C SER A 53 -9.19 3.92 -22.90
N ILE A 54 -8.70 3.24 -21.86
CA ILE A 54 -7.82 2.07 -21.96
C ILE A 54 -8.55 0.89 -22.63
N ASP A 55 -9.82 0.66 -22.26
CA ASP A 55 -10.63 -0.41 -22.89
C ASP A 55 -10.77 -0.20 -24.41
N GLU A 56 -10.85 1.03 -24.91
CA GLU A 56 -10.84 1.31 -26.35
C GLU A 56 -9.50 0.92 -26.99
N PHE A 57 -8.37 1.23 -26.34
CA PHE A 57 -7.05 0.80 -26.80
C PHE A 57 -6.93 -0.73 -26.84
N VAL A 58 -7.35 -1.42 -25.77
CA VAL A 58 -7.32 -2.89 -25.68
C VAL A 58 -8.17 -3.52 -26.79
N MET A 59 -9.25 -2.85 -27.21
CA MET A 59 -10.08 -3.27 -28.35
C MET A 59 -9.48 -2.89 -29.70
N GLY A 60 -8.24 -2.40 -29.74
CA GLY A 60 -7.53 -2.02 -30.96
C GLY A 60 -7.94 -0.66 -31.54
N ALA A 61 -8.65 0.15 -30.79
CA ALA A 61 -9.12 1.46 -31.22
C ALA A 61 -8.40 2.60 -30.49
N GLY A 62 -7.67 3.42 -31.24
CA GLY A 62 -6.87 4.51 -30.70
C GLY A 62 -5.52 4.03 -30.13
N LYS A 63 -4.54 4.93 -30.08
CA LYS A 63 -3.21 4.64 -29.53
C LYS A 63 -2.72 5.76 -28.60
N THR A 64 -3.55 6.80 -28.43
CA THR A 64 -3.18 7.97 -27.65
C THR A 64 -4.34 8.36 -26.73
N ILE A 65 -4.02 8.68 -25.48
CA ILE A 65 -4.94 9.28 -24.51
C ILE A 65 -4.31 10.59 -24.06
N GLU A 66 -5.07 11.66 -24.09
CA GLU A 66 -4.64 12.97 -23.63
C GLU A 66 -5.37 13.33 -22.32
N ILE A 67 -4.60 13.73 -21.32
CA ILE A 67 -5.09 14.07 -20.00
C ILE A 67 -4.63 15.48 -19.65
N SER A 68 -5.53 16.29 -19.15
CA SER A 68 -5.22 17.61 -18.64
C SER A 68 -5.90 17.79 -17.28
N ILE A 69 -5.13 18.14 -16.27
CA ILE A 69 -5.59 18.45 -14.93
C ILE A 69 -5.17 19.87 -14.61
N SER A 70 -6.14 20.68 -14.21
CA SER A 70 -5.96 22.07 -13.81
C SER A 70 -6.95 22.43 -12.68
N ASP A 71 -6.85 23.63 -12.14
CA ASP A 71 -7.80 24.13 -11.13
C ASP A 71 -9.26 24.17 -11.64
N SER A 72 -9.47 24.23 -12.96
CA SER A 72 -10.81 24.21 -13.56
C SER A 72 -11.43 22.81 -13.62
N GLY A 73 -10.63 21.75 -13.55
CA GLY A 73 -11.09 20.36 -13.61
C GLY A 73 -10.15 19.42 -14.38
N VAL A 74 -10.67 18.24 -14.65
CA VAL A 74 -9.97 17.14 -15.32
C VAL A 74 -10.57 16.91 -16.70
N SER A 75 -9.74 16.79 -17.72
CA SER A 75 -10.14 16.41 -19.08
C SER A 75 -9.36 15.17 -19.52
N VAL A 76 -10.08 14.15 -20.00
CA VAL A 76 -9.52 12.94 -20.59
C VAL A 76 -10.06 12.78 -22.00
N ARG A 77 -9.18 12.62 -22.99
CA ARG A 77 -9.53 12.45 -24.39
C ARG A 77 -8.90 11.18 -24.94
N ASP A 78 -9.71 10.26 -25.41
CA ASP A 78 -9.26 9.13 -26.25
C ASP A 78 -9.54 9.38 -27.74
N TYR A 79 -8.94 8.52 -28.56
CA TYR A 79 -9.14 8.47 -30.01
C TYR A 79 -9.68 7.11 -30.46
N GLY A 80 -10.53 6.52 -29.58
CA GLY A 80 -11.22 5.26 -29.80
C GLY A 80 -12.38 5.35 -30.78
N ARG A 81 -13.32 4.44 -30.65
CA ARG A 81 -14.50 4.35 -31.55
C ARG A 81 -15.52 5.43 -31.29
N GLY A 82 -15.51 6.03 -30.10
CA GLY A 82 -16.56 6.92 -29.61
C GLY A 82 -17.81 6.17 -29.12
N ILE A 83 -18.50 6.74 -28.15
CA ILE A 83 -19.78 6.22 -27.64
C ILE A 83 -20.85 6.37 -28.74
N PRO A 84 -21.72 5.36 -29.00
CA PRO A 84 -22.84 5.50 -29.93
C PRO A 84 -23.69 6.72 -29.57
N LEU A 85 -23.86 7.66 -30.52
CA LEU A 85 -24.38 9.00 -30.25
C LEU A 85 -25.77 9.00 -29.61
N GLY A 86 -26.65 8.06 -30.00
CA GLY A 86 -27.98 7.90 -29.39
C GLY A 86 -27.96 7.29 -27.97
N LYS A 87 -26.79 6.93 -27.45
CA LYS A 87 -26.64 6.28 -26.13
C LYS A 87 -25.73 7.03 -25.16
N VAL A 88 -25.21 8.19 -25.56
CA VAL A 88 -24.27 8.96 -24.72
C VAL A 88 -24.87 9.27 -23.34
N VAL A 89 -26.11 9.78 -23.29
CA VAL A 89 -26.82 10.06 -22.03
C VAL A 89 -26.99 8.78 -21.21
N ASP A 90 -27.51 7.71 -21.83
CA ASP A 90 -27.81 6.46 -21.12
C ASP A 90 -26.56 5.84 -20.50
N VAL A 91 -25.43 5.81 -21.22
CA VAL A 91 -24.17 5.22 -20.79
C VAL A 91 -23.59 5.91 -19.56
N VAL A 92 -23.78 7.22 -19.40
CA VAL A 92 -23.16 8.00 -18.32
C VAL A 92 -24.12 8.34 -17.16
N SER A 93 -25.43 8.02 -17.31
CA SER A 93 -26.43 8.37 -16.29
C SER A 93 -27.37 7.25 -15.86
N LYS A 94 -27.46 6.14 -16.60
CA LYS A 94 -28.32 5.02 -16.21
C LYS A 94 -27.50 3.87 -15.63
N MET A 95 -27.87 3.44 -14.41
CA MET A 95 -27.26 2.27 -13.77
C MET A 95 -27.40 1.03 -14.63
N ASN A 96 -26.46 0.10 -14.52
CA ASN A 96 -26.45 -1.16 -15.26
C ASN A 96 -26.57 -1.00 -16.78
N THR A 97 -26.05 0.13 -17.31
CA THR A 97 -26.04 0.40 -18.75
C THR A 97 -24.59 0.55 -19.22
N GLY A 98 -24.19 -0.26 -20.19
CA GLY A 98 -22.85 -0.24 -20.79
C GLY A 98 -22.66 -1.32 -21.82
N GLY A 99 -21.72 -1.14 -22.75
CA GLY A 99 -21.39 -2.15 -23.77
C GLY A 99 -20.62 -3.35 -23.24
N LYS A 100 -20.12 -3.27 -22.01
CA LYS A 100 -19.26 -4.30 -21.38
C LYS A 100 -20.03 -5.55 -20.90
N TYR A 101 -21.36 -5.52 -20.91
CA TYR A 101 -22.21 -6.69 -20.66
C TYR A 101 -22.28 -7.65 -21.86
N ASP A 102 -21.91 -7.21 -23.08
CA ASP A 102 -21.75 -8.10 -24.22
C ASP A 102 -20.30 -8.58 -24.30
N THR A 103 -20.07 -9.84 -23.87
CA THR A 103 -18.75 -10.49 -23.88
C THR A 103 -18.13 -10.60 -25.29
N ARG A 104 -18.93 -10.46 -26.37
CA ARG A 104 -18.44 -10.40 -27.75
C ARG A 104 -17.83 -9.06 -28.10
N ALA A 105 -18.35 -7.98 -27.46
CA ALA A 105 -17.87 -6.61 -27.67
C ALA A 105 -16.68 -6.25 -26.75
N PHE A 106 -16.59 -6.85 -25.54
CA PHE A 106 -15.54 -6.57 -24.56
C PHE A 106 -15.17 -7.84 -23.79
N LYS A 107 -14.23 -8.64 -24.32
CA LYS A 107 -13.87 -9.93 -23.72
C LYS A 107 -13.15 -9.85 -22.37
N LYS A 108 -12.35 -8.82 -22.11
CA LYS A 108 -11.46 -8.70 -20.94
C LYS A 108 -11.27 -7.22 -20.56
N SER A 109 -12.37 -6.55 -20.22
CA SER A 109 -12.33 -5.13 -19.87
C SER A 109 -11.87 -4.90 -18.43
N VAL A 110 -11.31 -3.72 -18.18
CA VAL A 110 -10.88 -3.26 -16.85
C VAL A 110 -12.08 -2.95 -15.95
N GLY A 111 -13.12 -2.33 -16.49
CA GLY A 111 -14.33 -1.92 -15.76
C GLY A 111 -15.51 -2.85 -16.02
N LEU A 112 -15.89 -3.68 -15.05
CA LEU A 112 -16.93 -4.70 -15.21
C LEU A 112 -18.33 -4.23 -14.77
N ASN A 113 -18.41 -3.36 -13.76
CA ASN A 113 -19.68 -3.10 -13.05
C ASN A 113 -20.58 -2.04 -13.72
N GLY A 114 -20.10 -1.33 -14.75
CA GLY A 114 -20.89 -0.30 -15.45
C GLY A 114 -21.33 0.88 -14.56
N VAL A 115 -20.67 1.08 -13.42
CA VAL A 115 -21.04 2.08 -12.40
C VAL A 115 -20.06 3.27 -12.36
N GLY A 116 -18.79 3.05 -12.70
CA GLY A 116 -17.73 4.02 -12.48
C GLY A 116 -17.99 5.40 -13.10
N THR A 117 -18.32 5.47 -14.38
CA THR A 117 -18.65 6.76 -15.04
C THR A 117 -19.85 7.47 -14.38
N LYS A 118 -20.83 6.70 -13.86
CA LYS A 118 -21.98 7.26 -13.13
C LYS A 118 -21.55 7.84 -11.80
N ALA A 119 -20.59 7.19 -11.13
CA ALA A 119 -20.02 7.74 -9.90
C ALA A 119 -19.27 9.05 -10.18
N VAL A 120 -18.46 9.11 -11.24
CA VAL A 120 -17.82 10.37 -11.65
C VAL A 120 -18.85 11.45 -11.94
N ASN A 121 -19.91 11.14 -12.69
CA ASN A 121 -20.99 12.08 -13.02
C ASN A 121 -21.70 12.60 -11.75
N ALA A 122 -22.14 11.70 -10.86
CA ALA A 122 -22.86 12.07 -9.63
C ALA A 122 -22.01 12.86 -8.63
N LEU A 123 -20.68 12.61 -8.59
CA LEU A 123 -19.74 13.22 -7.65
C LEU A 123 -19.02 14.46 -8.22
N SER A 124 -19.45 14.94 -9.38
CA SER A 124 -18.87 16.12 -10.03
C SER A 124 -19.87 17.28 -10.06
N SER A 125 -19.41 18.49 -9.78
CA SER A 125 -20.18 19.73 -9.96
C SER A 125 -20.48 19.99 -11.43
N VAL A 126 -19.55 19.62 -12.32
CA VAL A 126 -19.73 19.65 -13.79
C VAL A 126 -19.18 18.34 -14.36
N PHE A 127 -19.97 17.70 -15.21
CA PHE A 127 -19.56 16.51 -15.95
C PHE A 127 -20.01 16.66 -17.40
N LYS A 128 -19.07 16.66 -18.34
CA LYS A 128 -19.33 16.81 -19.78
C LYS A 128 -18.73 15.67 -20.58
N VAL A 129 -19.49 15.13 -21.49
CA VAL A 129 -19.02 14.09 -22.44
C VAL A 129 -19.25 14.56 -23.86
N GLU A 130 -18.21 14.52 -24.67
CA GLU A 130 -18.24 14.72 -26.11
C GLU A 130 -17.88 13.40 -26.79
N SER A 131 -18.77 12.86 -27.60
CA SER A 131 -18.50 11.67 -28.41
C SER A 131 -18.49 12.06 -29.89
N CYS A 132 -17.37 11.76 -30.56
CA CYS A 132 -17.21 11.95 -31.99
C CYS A 132 -17.10 10.59 -32.68
N ARG A 133 -18.07 10.30 -33.58
CA ARG A 133 -18.17 9.04 -34.29
C ARG A 133 -18.79 9.24 -35.69
N ASP A 134 -18.24 8.57 -36.69
CA ASP A 134 -18.76 8.55 -38.05
C ASP A 134 -18.98 9.95 -38.66
N GLY A 135 -18.04 10.88 -38.37
CA GLY A 135 -18.10 12.28 -38.82
C GLY A 135 -19.11 13.17 -38.08
N LYS A 136 -19.68 12.67 -36.99
CA LYS A 136 -20.69 13.38 -36.19
C LYS A 136 -20.24 13.51 -34.75
N LEU A 137 -20.66 14.58 -34.10
CA LEU A 137 -20.39 14.91 -32.70
C LEU A 137 -21.68 15.05 -31.93
N LYS A 138 -21.71 14.52 -30.72
CA LYS A 138 -22.72 14.82 -29.70
C LYS A 138 -22.02 15.17 -28.40
N ALA A 139 -22.47 16.26 -27.77
CA ALA A 139 -22.04 16.70 -26.45
C ALA A 139 -23.21 16.67 -25.47
N VAL A 140 -22.96 16.22 -24.25
CA VAL A 140 -23.94 16.23 -23.15
C VAL A 140 -23.29 16.78 -21.90
N THR A 141 -24.02 17.55 -21.11
CA THR A 141 -23.54 18.17 -19.88
C THR A 141 -24.46 17.82 -18.72
N PHE A 142 -23.84 17.49 -17.58
CA PHE A 142 -24.53 17.18 -16.33
C PHE A 142 -23.99 18.07 -15.21
N GLU A 143 -24.85 18.33 -14.25
CA GLU A 143 -24.52 18.96 -12.97
C GLU A 143 -24.95 18.01 -11.84
N THR A 144 -24.02 17.56 -11.04
CA THR A 144 -24.27 16.65 -9.88
C THR A 144 -25.14 15.42 -10.24
N GLY A 145 -24.91 14.85 -11.43
CA GLY A 145 -25.67 13.71 -11.94
C GLY A 145 -26.97 14.05 -12.66
N ASN A 146 -27.40 15.32 -12.64
CA ASN A 146 -28.60 15.79 -13.36
C ASN A 146 -28.23 16.23 -14.77
N LEU A 147 -29.02 15.81 -15.75
CA LEU A 147 -28.83 16.25 -17.13
C LEU A 147 -29.15 17.72 -17.25
N LEU A 148 -28.15 18.53 -17.58
CA LEU A 148 -28.29 19.97 -17.79
C LEU A 148 -28.56 20.29 -19.27
N GLU A 149 -27.81 19.63 -20.16
CA GLU A 149 -27.89 19.86 -21.61
C GLU A 149 -27.71 18.56 -22.37
N ASP A 150 -28.63 18.25 -23.29
CA ASP A 150 -28.53 17.19 -24.28
C ASP A 150 -28.39 17.82 -25.67
N GLY A 151 -27.14 18.09 -26.06
CA GLY A 151 -26.84 18.76 -27.32
C GLY A 151 -27.28 17.94 -28.54
N PRO A 152 -27.59 18.61 -29.68
CA PRO A 152 -27.91 17.91 -30.91
C PRO A 152 -26.73 17.11 -31.46
N VAL A 153 -27.05 16.22 -32.41
CA VAL A 153 -26.02 15.55 -33.22
C VAL A 153 -25.64 16.46 -34.36
N GLU A 154 -24.37 16.86 -34.42
CA GLU A 154 -23.85 17.80 -35.42
C GLU A 154 -22.78 17.16 -36.28
N GLU A 155 -22.62 17.61 -37.52
CA GLU A 155 -21.49 17.22 -38.38
C GLU A 155 -20.18 17.75 -37.78
N SER A 156 -19.13 16.95 -37.80
CA SER A 156 -17.86 17.31 -37.19
C SER A 156 -16.67 16.75 -37.96
N SER A 157 -15.69 17.60 -38.22
CA SER A 157 -14.37 17.21 -38.76
C SER A 157 -13.39 16.72 -37.67
N ARG A 158 -13.80 16.71 -36.40
CA ARG A 158 -12.94 16.25 -35.30
C ARG A 158 -12.64 14.76 -35.44
N ARG A 159 -11.45 14.36 -35.02
CA ARG A 159 -11.06 12.94 -34.95
C ARG A 159 -12.01 12.19 -34.03
N LYS A 160 -12.38 10.95 -34.44
CA LYS A 160 -13.23 10.05 -33.64
C LYS A 160 -12.66 9.82 -32.24
N GLY A 161 -13.53 9.46 -31.29
CA GLY A 161 -13.19 9.13 -29.91
C GLY A 161 -14.10 9.83 -28.91
N THR A 162 -13.77 9.72 -27.63
CA THR A 162 -14.54 10.30 -26.53
C THR A 162 -13.69 11.30 -25.77
N LYS A 163 -14.27 12.41 -25.39
CA LYS A 163 -13.68 13.37 -24.45
C LYS A 163 -14.60 13.50 -23.26
N VAL A 164 -14.07 13.24 -22.06
CA VAL A 164 -14.75 13.45 -20.79
C VAL A 164 -14.07 14.60 -20.07
N TYR A 165 -14.88 15.55 -19.61
CA TYR A 165 -14.45 16.61 -18.72
C TYR A 165 -15.27 16.53 -17.43
N PHE A 166 -14.61 16.61 -16.28
CA PHE A 166 -15.30 16.66 -15.01
C PHE A 166 -14.57 17.54 -13.98
N ARG A 167 -15.36 18.10 -13.08
CA ARG A 167 -14.85 18.81 -11.92
C ARG A 167 -15.45 18.18 -10.67
N PRO A 168 -14.63 17.53 -9.80
CA PRO A 168 -15.11 17.02 -8.54
C PRO A 168 -15.88 18.07 -7.75
N ASP A 169 -16.95 17.66 -7.06
CA ASP A 169 -17.83 18.59 -6.34
C ASP A 169 -17.18 19.01 -5.02
N ASP A 170 -16.90 20.31 -4.86
CA ASP A 170 -16.27 20.90 -3.67
C ASP A 170 -17.09 20.69 -2.38
N SER A 171 -18.40 20.41 -2.50
CA SER A 171 -19.25 20.07 -1.34
C SER A 171 -18.94 18.69 -0.75
N ILE A 172 -18.41 17.79 -1.58
CA ILE A 172 -18.03 16.42 -1.21
C ILE A 172 -16.51 16.32 -0.98
N PHE A 173 -15.71 16.82 -1.92
CA PHE A 173 -14.26 16.83 -1.89
C PHE A 173 -13.74 18.17 -1.40
N LYS A 174 -13.60 18.32 -0.08
CA LYS A 174 -13.17 19.59 0.52
C LYS A 174 -11.67 19.80 0.32
N HIS A 175 -11.29 20.95 -0.26
CA HIS A 175 -9.88 21.36 -0.43
C HIS A 175 -9.00 20.34 -1.15
N TYR A 176 -9.58 19.56 -2.06
CA TYR A 176 -8.83 18.54 -2.79
C TYR A 176 -7.80 19.15 -3.75
N LYS A 177 -6.71 18.42 -3.93
CA LYS A 177 -5.67 18.75 -4.91
C LYS A 177 -5.08 17.49 -5.52
N TYR A 178 -5.08 17.40 -6.84
CA TYR A 178 -4.33 16.35 -7.55
C TYR A 178 -2.82 16.60 -7.40
N ARG A 179 -2.09 15.60 -6.91
CA ARG A 179 -0.62 15.62 -6.90
C ARG A 179 -0.11 14.97 -8.16
N THR A 180 0.73 15.72 -8.89
CA THR A 180 1.31 15.26 -10.17
C THR A 180 2.05 13.94 -10.01
N GLU A 181 2.77 13.75 -8.92
CA GLU A 181 3.51 12.53 -8.61
C GLU A 181 2.62 11.28 -8.57
N TYR A 182 1.44 11.36 -7.94
CA TYR A 182 0.50 10.22 -7.87
C TYR A 182 -0.15 9.93 -9.22
N VAL A 183 -0.52 10.99 -9.94
CA VAL A 183 -1.05 10.85 -11.30
C VAL A 183 0.00 10.24 -12.22
N SER A 184 1.23 10.77 -12.23
CA SER A 184 2.32 10.25 -13.06
C SER A 184 2.62 8.78 -12.78
N LYS A 185 2.67 8.37 -11.50
CA LYS A 185 2.87 6.97 -11.12
C LYS A 185 1.75 6.07 -11.66
N MET A 186 0.49 6.49 -11.49
CA MET A 186 -0.66 5.76 -12.03
C MET A 186 -0.57 5.62 -13.56
N LEU A 187 -0.20 6.69 -14.28
CA LEU A 187 -0.08 6.67 -15.73
C LEU A 187 1.06 5.77 -16.22
N LYS A 188 2.18 5.73 -15.49
CA LYS A 188 3.26 4.79 -15.75
C LYS A 188 2.78 3.33 -15.70
N TYR A 189 2.01 2.94 -14.68
CA TYR A 189 1.43 1.61 -14.64
C TYR A 189 0.53 1.30 -15.84
N TYR A 190 -0.29 2.26 -16.29
CA TYR A 190 -1.13 2.06 -17.47
C TYR A 190 -0.30 1.81 -18.73
N VAL A 191 0.79 2.54 -18.96
CA VAL A 191 1.62 2.30 -20.15
C VAL A 191 2.41 1.00 -20.06
N TYR A 192 2.88 0.59 -18.88
CA TYR A 192 3.53 -0.71 -18.71
C TYR A 192 2.57 -1.89 -18.94
N LEU A 193 1.31 -1.74 -18.54
CA LEU A 193 0.29 -2.79 -18.73
C LEU A 193 -0.31 -2.80 -20.15
N ASN A 194 -0.05 -1.77 -20.94
CA ASN A 194 -0.57 -1.59 -22.29
C ASN A 194 0.54 -1.13 -23.25
N PRO A 195 1.52 -1.99 -23.57
CA PRO A 195 2.62 -1.64 -24.46
C PRO A 195 2.13 -1.08 -25.80
N GLY A 196 2.75 0.02 -26.26
CA GLY A 196 2.36 0.73 -27.46
C GLY A 196 1.26 1.78 -27.28
N LEU A 197 0.68 1.90 -26.08
CA LEU A 197 -0.18 3.03 -25.71
C LEU A 197 0.67 4.26 -25.40
N THR A 198 0.28 5.41 -25.92
CA THR A 198 0.83 6.71 -25.54
C THR A 198 -0.17 7.45 -24.67
N ILE A 199 0.24 7.90 -23.49
CA ILE A 199 -0.54 8.81 -22.64
C ILE A 199 0.21 10.15 -22.60
N VAL A 200 -0.51 11.24 -22.85
CA VAL A 200 0.01 12.61 -22.75
C VAL A 200 -0.68 13.29 -21.58
N PHE A 201 0.06 13.62 -20.54
CA PHE A 201 -0.46 14.27 -19.36
C PHE A 201 0.17 15.67 -19.21
N ASN A 202 -0.67 16.70 -19.29
CA ASN A 202 -0.25 18.10 -19.24
C ASN A 202 0.95 18.43 -20.16
N GLY A 203 1.03 17.73 -21.32
CA GLY A 203 2.11 17.89 -22.31
C GLY A 203 3.26 16.90 -22.16
N GLU A 204 3.40 16.21 -21.02
CA GLU A 204 4.39 15.17 -20.82
C GLU A 204 3.91 13.83 -21.40
N LYS A 205 4.81 13.12 -22.08
CA LYS A 205 4.51 11.86 -22.77
C LYS A 205 4.96 10.67 -21.93
N TYR A 206 4.03 9.74 -21.70
CA TYR A 206 4.24 8.43 -21.07
C TYR A 206 4.05 7.34 -22.12
N PHE A 207 5.00 6.41 -22.16
CA PHE A 207 5.00 5.35 -23.17
C PHE A 207 5.89 4.18 -22.72
N SER A 208 5.53 2.95 -23.08
CA SER A 208 6.35 1.75 -22.86
C SER A 208 6.24 0.83 -24.08
N ASP A 209 7.38 0.29 -24.52
CA ASP A 209 7.44 -0.73 -25.58
C ASP A 209 7.45 -2.16 -25.02
N ASN A 210 8.11 -2.34 -23.86
CA ASN A 210 8.41 -3.66 -23.33
C ASN A 210 7.56 -4.04 -22.11
N GLY A 211 6.60 -3.20 -21.71
CA GLY A 211 5.63 -3.54 -20.69
C GLY A 211 6.23 -3.76 -19.30
N LEU A 212 6.01 -4.95 -18.72
CA LEU A 212 6.50 -5.25 -17.36
C LEU A 212 8.02 -5.27 -17.26
N LYS A 213 8.75 -5.42 -18.35
CA LYS A 213 10.21 -5.29 -18.35
C LYS A 213 10.59 -3.84 -18.04
N ASP A 214 9.99 -2.87 -18.75
CA ASP A 214 10.25 -1.44 -18.53
C ASP A 214 9.85 -1.04 -17.10
N LEU A 215 8.77 -1.61 -16.55
CA LEU A 215 8.38 -1.40 -15.16
C LEU A 215 9.49 -1.79 -14.18
N LEU A 216 10.12 -2.94 -14.37
CA LEU A 216 11.21 -3.37 -13.49
C LEU A 216 12.49 -2.56 -13.72
N GLU A 217 12.78 -2.13 -14.96
CA GLU A 217 13.93 -1.28 -15.26
C GLU A 217 13.78 0.12 -14.66
N ASP A 218 12.60 0.72 -14.72
CA ASP A 218 12.34 2.07 -14.17
C ASP A 218 12.32 2.11 -12.63
N ASN A 219 11.92 1.01 -11.99
CA ASN A 219 11.86 0.94 -10.53
C ASN A 219 13.14 0.40 -9.87
N ASN A 220 14.11 -0.06 -10.67
CA ASN A 220 15.34 -0.65 -10.14
C ASN A 220 16.56 -0.14 -10.90
N ASP A 221 17.65 0.05 -10.17
CA ASP A 221 18.95 0.32 -10.75
C ASP A 221 19.46 -0.94 -11.49
N VAL A 222 19.56 -0.87 -12.80
CA VAL A 222 19.94 -1.99 -13.67
C VAL A 222 21.31 -2.58 -13.27
N GLU A 223 22.26 -1.75 -12.77
CA GLU A 223 23.58 -2.21 -12.33
C GLU A 223 23.51 -3.11 -11.08
N LYS A 224 22.47 -2.95 -10.30
CA LYS A 224 22.20 -3.76 -9.10
C LYS A 224 21.47 -5.08 -9.39
N LEU A 225 21.05 -5.31 -10.62
CA LEU A 225 20.43 -6.56 -11.04
C LEU A 225 21.50 -7.65 -11.23
N LEU A 226 21.16 -8.86 -10.84
CA LEU A 226 22.08 -10.00 -10.91
C LEU A 226 22.29 -10.48 -12.34
N TYR A 227 21.25 -10.42 -13.16
CA TYR A 227 21.21 -10.80 -14.57
C TYR A 227 20.12 -9.98 -15.29
N PRO A 228 20.17 -9.91 -16.65
CA PRO A 228 19.14 -9.21 -17.42
C PRO A 228 17.73 -9.69 -17.09
N ILE A 229 16.75 -8.80 -17.07
CA ILE A 229 15.37 -9.13 -16.76
C ILE A 229 14.85 -10.19 -17.73
N ILE A 230 14.42 -11.32 -17.20
CA ILE A 230 13.71 -12.36 -17.92
C ILE A 230 12.31 -11.85 -18.20
N HIS A 231 11.93 -11.80 -19.49
CA HIS A 231 10.64 -11.28 -19.92
C HIS A 231 9.89 -12.33 -20.72
N LEU A 232 8.75 -12.77 -20.21
CA LEU A 232 7.93 -13.84 -20.77
C LEU A 232 6.55 -13.29 -21.13
N LYS A 233 6.14 -13.43 -22.37
CA LYS A 233 4.84 -12.96 -22.88
C LYS A 233 3.99 -14.10 -23.41
N GLY A 234 2.73 -14.12 -23.00
CA GLY A 234 1.65 -14.95 -23.53
C GLY A 234 0.44 -14.10 -23.92
N GLU A 235 -0.66 -14.73 -24.32
CA GLU A 235 -1.88 -14.01 -24.73
C GLU A 235 -2.52 -13.26 -23.55
N ASP A 236 -2.63 -13.91 -22.40
CA ASP A 236 -3.32 -13.40 -21.20
C ASP A 236 -2.43 -13.31 -19.98
N ILE A 237 -1.12 -13.43 -20.17
CA ILE A 237 -0.14 -13.40 -19.11
C ILE A 237 1.15 -12.75 -19.59
N GLU A 238 1.68 -11.89 -18.76
CA GLU A 238 3.02 -11.31 -18.92
C GLU A 238 3.76 -11.42 -17.60
N ILE A 239 5.02 -11.85 -17.63
CA ILE A 239 5.88 -11.97 -16.46
C ILE A 239 7.23 -11.35 -16.79
N ALA A 240 7.73 -10.51 -15.88
CA ALA A 240 9.11 -10.05 -15.89
C ALA A 240 9.75 -10.39 -14.54
N LEU A 241 10.96 -10.90 -14.53
CA LEU A 241 11.64 -11.26 -13.28
C LEU A 241 13.16 -11.15 -13.38
N THR A 242 13.78 -10.86 -12.24
CA THR A 242 15.22 -10.87 -12.04
C THR A 242 15.51 -11.09 -10.54
N HIS A 243 16.80 -11.10 -10.15
CA HIS A 243 17.20 -11.05 -8.74
C HIS A 243 18.07 -9.83 -8.49
N SER A 244 17.94 -9.24 -7.31
CA SER A 244 18.83 -8.18 -6.85
C SER A 244 20.15 -8.75 -6.31
N ARG A 245 21.25 -8.01 -6.50
CA ARG A 245 22.56 -8.28 -5.87
C ARG A 245 22.59 -7.91 -4.40
N ILE A 246 21.80 -6.91 -4.01
CA ILE A 246 21.91 -6.20 -2.73
C ILE A 246 20.70 -6.34 -1.82
N GLN A 247 19.48 -6.47 -2.37
CA GLN A 247 18.27 -6.68 -1.59
C GLN A 247 18.23 -8.10 -1.00
N TYR A 248 17.55 -8.25 0.15
CA TYR A 248 17.35 -9.54 0.81
C TYR A 248 15.88 -10.01 0.74
N SER A 249 14.93 -9.09 0.56
CA SER A 249 13.50 -9.38 0.49
C SER A 249 13.04 -9.74 -0.93
N GLU A 250 11.89 -10.40 -1.00
CA GLU A 250 11.15 -10.63 -2.24
C GLU A 250 10.36 -9.36 -2.57
N GLU A 251 10.33 -8.95 -3.84
CA GLU A 251 9.56 -7.83 -4.32
C GLU A 251 8.67 -8.27 -5.48
N TYR A 252 7.37 -7.99 -5.39
CA TYR A 252 6.37 -8.40 -6.39
C TYR A 252 5.46 -7.24 -6.78
N TYR A 253 5.35 -7.04 -8.07
CA TYR A 253 4.33 -6.19 -8.71
C TYR A 253 3.29 -7.09 -9.36
N SER A 254 2.05 -7.06 -8.92
CA SER A 254 1.03 -7.97 -9.43
C SER A 254 -0.19 -7.22 -9.96
N PHE A 255 -0.69 -7.67 -11.12
CA PHE A 255 -1.75 -6.99 -11.84
C PHE A 255 -2.77 -8.00 -12.39
N VAL A 256 -4.04 -7.61 -12.34
CA VAL A 256 -5.17 -8.37 -12.92
C VAL A 256 -6.05 -7.42 -13.73
N ASN A 257 -6.22 -7.69 -15.03
CA ASN A 257 -7.01 -6.85 -15.94
C ASN A 257 -6.62 -5.36 -15.84
N GLY A 258 -5.33 -5.04 -15.75
CA GLY A 258 -4.85 -3.67 -15.62
C GLY A 258 -4.98 -3.04 -14.22
N GLN A 259 -5.49 -3.77 -13.23
CA GLN A 259 -5.58 -3.31 -11.84
C GLN A 259 -4.37 -3.76 -11.05
N HIS A 260 -3.72 -2.84 -10.33
CA HIS A 260 -2.63 -3.17 -9.42
C HIS A 260 -3.19 -3.84 -8.16
N THR A 261 -2.82 -5.11 -7.95
CA THR A 261 -3.23 -5.89 -6.78
C THR A 261 -2.14 -5.80 -5.71
N THR A 262 -2.14 -4.72 -4.94
CA THR A 262 -1.09 -4.42 -3.94
C THR A 262 -0.93 -5.50 -2.86
N GLN A 263 -1.99 -6.25 -2.58
CA GLN A 263 -1.99 -7.38 -1.65
C GLN A 263 -1.89 -8.74 -2.37
N GLY A 264 -1.56 -8.74 -3.66
CA GLY A 264 -1.40 -9.96 -4.46
C GLY A 264 -2.71 -10.70 -4.72
N GLY A 265 -2.72 -11.99 -4.38
CA GLY A 265 -3.87 -12.89 -4.57
C GLY A 265 -3.47 -14.23 -5.16
N THR A 266 -4.46 -14.96 -5.67
CA THR A 266 -4.29 -16.33 -6.20
C THR A 266 -3.23 -16.42 -7.30
N HIS A 267 -3.16 -15.42 -8.20
CA HIS A 267 -2.20 -15.37 -9.30
C HIS A 267 -0.75 -15.18 -8.83
N GLN A 268 -0.51 -14.29 -7.87
CA GLN A 268 0.83 -14.09 -7.32
C GLN A 268 1.29 -15.33 -6.55
N SER A 269 0.41 -15.96 -5.78
CA SER A 269 0.71 -17.20 -5.06
C SER A 269 1.03 -18.34 -6.02
N ALA A 270 0.23 -18.48 -7.09
CA ALA A 270 0.48 -19.47 -8.13
C ALA A 270 1.81 -19.23 -8.85
N PHE A 271 2.16 -17.99 -9.15
CA PHE A 271 3.44 -17.64 -9.77
C PHE A 271 4.63 -18.01 -8.86
N ARG A 272 4.57 -17.65 -7.57
CA ARG A 272 5.62 -17.98 -6.59
C ARG A 272 5.84 -19.49 -6.50
N GLU A 273 4.77 -20.27 -6.52
CA GLU A 273 4.82 -21.74 -6.51
C GLU A 273 5.40 -22.31 -7.80
N SER A 274 4.89 -21.83 -8.95
CA SER A 274 5.31 -22.29 -10.28
C SER A 274 6.78 -22.01 -10.55
N LEU A 275 7.27 -20.84 -10.12
CA LEU A 275 8.68 -20.47 -10.21
C LEU A 275 9.56 -21.49 -9.48
N VAL A 276 9.22 -21.79 -8.22
CA VAL A 276 9.98 -22.74 -7.39
C VAL A 276 9.99 -24.12 -8.02
N ARG A 277 8.84 -24.58 -8.50
CA ARG A 277 8.72 -25.88 -9.17
C ARG A 277 9.58 -25.93 -10.42
N THR A 278 9.46 -24.96 -11.32
CA THR A 278 10.21 -24.92 -12.58
C THR A 278 11.73 -24.89 -12.35
N ILE A 279 12.20 -24.12 -11.38
CA ILE A 279 13.62 -24.05 -11.04
C ILE A 279 14.14 -25.40 -10.47
N ARG A 280 13.35 -26.08 -9.62
CA ARG A 280 13.69 -27.41 -9.11
C ARG A 280 13.76 -28.45 -10.23
N ASP A 281 12.78 -28.44 -11.12
CA ASP A 281 12.70 -29.37 -12.26
C ASP A 281 13.88 -29.13 -13.22
N PHE A 282 14.19 -27.87 -13.56
CA PHE A 282 15.29 -27.48 -14.45
C PHE A 282 16.67 -27.96 -13.94
N TYR A 283 16.96 -27.78 -12.65
CA TYR A 283 18.26 -28.20 -12.09
C TYR A 283 18.25 -29.64 -11.55
N GLY A 284 17.13 -30.34 -11.55
CA GLY A 284 16.99 -31.69 -10.97
C GLY A 284 17.32 -31.75 -9.48
N LYS A 285 17.18 -30.65 -8.73
CA LYS A 285 17.54 -30.53 -7.32
C LYS A 285 16.46 -29.86 -6.49
N GLN A 286 16.15 -30.45 -5.33
CA GLN A 286 15.16 -29.95 -4.37
C GLN A 286 15.73 -28.81 -3.52
N TYR A 287 15.93 -27.65 -4.13
CA TYR A 287 16.30 -26.43 -3.41
C TYR A 287 15.16 -25.97 -2.49
N ASP A 288 15.50 -25.32 -1.39
CA ASP A 288 14.48 -24.67 -0.54
C ASP A 288 13.80 -23.53 -1.30
N SER A 289 12.49 -23.39 -1.10
CA SER A 289 11.71 -22.36 -1.76
C SER A 289 12.15 -20.94 -1.40
N SER A 290 12.57 -20.73 -0.15
CA SER A 290 13.11 -19.45 0.32
C SER A 290 14.44 -19.09 -0.32
N ASP A 291 15.30 -20.09 -0.62
CA ASP A 291 16.60 -19.86 -1.27
C ASP A 291 16.42 -19.47 -2.75
N ILE A 292 15.42 -20.06 -3.43
CA ILE A 292 15.08 -19.71 -4.82
C ILE A 292 14.54 -18.30 -4.92
N ARG A 293 13.64 -17.90 -4.01
CA ARG A 293 12.97 -16.60 -4.07
C ARG A 293 13.75 -15.47 -3.40
N LYS A 294 14.83 -15.77 -2.71
CA LYS A 294 15.63 -14.76 -2.02
C LYS A 294 16.12 -13.67 -2.97
N SER A 295 15.75 -12.42 -2.69
CA SER A 295 16.12 -11.24 -3.48
C SER A 295 15.46 -11.18 -4.86
N ILE A 296 14.39 -11.91 -5.10
CA ILE A 296 13.65 -11.84 -6.37
C ILE A 296 12.93 -10.50 -6.49
N ILE A 297 12.95 -9.95 -7.70
CA ILE A 297 12.14 -8.82 -8.14
C ILE A 297 11.34 -9.32 -9.33
N ALA A 298 10.02 -9.33 -9.21
CA ALA A 298 9.17 -9.87 -10.26
C ALA A 298 7.88 -9.07 -10.45
N ALA A 299 7.43 -9.02 -11.69
CA ALA A 299 6.14 -8.46 -12.07
C ALA A 299 5.32 -9.52 -12.80
N ILE A 300 4.04 -9.62 -12.48
CA ILE A 300 3.08 -10.51 -13.15
C ILE A 300 1.80 -9.76 -13.47
N SER A 301 1.34 -9.88 -14.72
CA SER A 301 0.05 -9.38 -15.17
C SER A 301 -0.74 -10.51 -15.82
N ILE A 302 -1.98 -10.71 -15.41
CA ILE A 302 -2.90 -11.67 -16.03
C ILE A 302 -4.21 -11.02 -16.43
N LYS A 303 -4.88 -11.63 -17.43
CA LYS A 303 -6.23 -11.25 -17.84
C LYS A 303 -7.20 -12.38 -17.51
N VAL A 304 -8.12 -12.13 -16.59
CA VAL A 304 -9.12 -13.08 -16.11
C VAL A 304 -10.49 -12.65 -16.59
N MET A 305 -11.33 -13.60 -17.00
CA MET A 305 -12.73 -13.31 -17.30
C MET A 305 -13.51 -13.19 -15.99
N GLU A 306 -14.22 -12.07 -15.80
CA GLU A 306 -15.05 -11.81 -14.60
C GLU A 306 -14.29 -12.02 -13.29
N PRO A 307 -13.19 -11.28 -13.04
CA PRO A 307 -12.38 -11.46 -11.84
C PRO A 307 -13.16 -11.08 -10.57
N VAL A 308 -13.05 -11.92 -9.56
CA VAL A 308 -13.59 -11.66 -8.21
C VAL A 308 -12.44 -11.20 -7.32
N PHE A 309 -12.59 -10.03 -6.72
CA PHE A 309 -11.64 -9.47 -5.76
C PHE A 309 -12.20 -9.58 -4.34
N GLU A 310 -11.33 -9.66 -3.34
CA GLU A 310 -11.75 -9.74 -1.94
C GLU A 310 -12.38 -8.43 -1.41
N SER A 311 -12.11 -7.29 -2.07
CA SER A 311 -12.65 -5.98 -1.71
C SER A 311 -13.00 -5.15 -2.93
N GLN A 312 -13.85 -4.12 -2.76
CA GLN A 312 -14.19 -3.16 -3.80
C GLN A 312 -12.98 -2.36 -4.30
N THR A 313 -11.96 -2.19 -3.48
CA THR A 313 -10.69 -1.52 -3.87
C THR A 313 -9.83 -2.37 -4.80
N LYS A 314 -10.20 -3.62 -5.05
CA LYS A 314 -9.54 -4.56 -5.99
C LYS A 314 -8.06 -4.82 -5.70
N THR A 315 -7.66 -4.73 -4.43
CA THR A 315 -6.26 -4.88 -4.01
C THR A 315 -5.78 -6.33 -3.98
N LYS A 316 -6.71 -7.32 -3.94
CA LYS A 316 -6.37 -8.74 -3.87
C LYS A 316 -7.30 -9.58 -4.73
N LEU A 317 -6.74 -10.43 -5.62
CA LEU A 317 -7.52 -11.36 -6.43
C LEU A 317 -7.94 -12.58 -5.61
N GLY A 318 -9.26 -12.84 -5.57
CA GLY A 318 -9.85 -14.04 -4.95
C GLY A 318 -10.18 -15.16 -5.94
N SER A 319 -10.33 -14.85 -7.26
CA SER A 319 -10.70 -15.86 -8.27
C SER A 319 -9.72 -17.04 -8.31
N THR A 320 -10.26 -18.25 -8.36
CA THR A 320 -9.51 -19.50 -8.59
C THR A 320 -9.49 -19.93 -10.05
N GLU A 321 -10.44 -19.44 -10.84
CA GLU A 321 -10.63 -19.79 -12.26
C GLU A 321 -10.24 -18.62 -13.17
N MET A 322 -9.71 -18.93 -14.36
CA MET A 322 -9.48 -17.92 -15.42
C MET A 322 -10.78 -17.49 -16.11
N GLY A 323 -11.85 -18.24 -15.89
CA GLY A 323 -13.19 -18.03 -16.44
C GLY A 323 -13.47 -18.75 -17.75
N GLY A 324 -14.77 -18.95 -18.05
CA GLY A 324 -15.22 -19.66 -19.22
C GLY A 324 -14.82 -21.15 -19.23
N LYS A 325 -14.16 -21.60 -20.31
CA LYS A 325 -13.62 -22.95 -20.45
C LYS A 325 -12.11 -23.04 -20.18
N LEU A 326 -11.51 -21.97 -19.65
CA LEU A 326 -10.08 -21.91 -19.34
C LEU A 326 -9.79 -22.67 -18.04
N PRO A 327 -8.53 -23.11 -17.84
CA PRO A 327 -8.12 -23.81 -16.64
C PRO A 327 -8.16 -22.88 -15.40
N THR A 328 -7.87 -23.44 -14.22
CA THR A 328 -7.68 -22.63 -13.00
C THR A 328 -6.52 -21.66 -13.17
N VAL A 329 -6.57 -20.54 -12.46
CA VAL A 329 -5.47 -19.54 -12.40
C VAL A 329 -4.13 -20.23 -12.10
N ARG A 330 -4.14 -21.17 -11.15
CA ARG A 330 -2.95 -21.93 -10.75
C ARG A 330 -2.41 -22.80 -11.89
N SER A 331 -3.26 -23.56 -12.56
CA SER A 331 -2.84 -24.41 -13.68
C SER A 331 -2.32 -23.58 -14.83
N TYR A 332 -3.05 -22.52 -15.20
CA TYR A 332 -2.68 -21.64 -16.31
C TYR A 332 -1.29 -21.02 -16.12
N ILE A 333 -1.03 -20.47 -14.94
CA ILE A 333 0.26 -19.87 -14.63
C ILE A 333 1.36 -20.93 -14.56
N ASN A 334 1.08 -22.09 -13.95
CA ASN A 334 2.04 -23.18 -13.84
C ASN A 334 2.47 -23.69 -15.23
N ASP A 335 1.52 -23.93 -16.13
CA ASP A 335 1.80 -24.40 -17.48
C ASP A 335 2.58 -23.37 -18.30
N PHE A 336 2.26 -22.09 -18.12
CA PHE A 336 2.98 -21.00 -18.76
C PHE A 336 4.43 -20.90 -18.24
N VAL A 337 4.61 -20.82 -16.92
CA VAL A 337 5.94 -20.64 -16.30
C VAL A 337 6.83 -21.86 -16.59
N SER A 338 6.32 -23.07 -16.41
CA SER A 338 7.08 -24.29 -16.66
C SER A 338 7.57 -24.37 -18.11
N LYS A 339 6.73 -23.96 -19.07
CA LYS A 339 7.11 -24.01 -20.49
C LYS A 339 8.07 -22.88 -20.87
N TYR A 340 7.72 -21.64 -20.54
CA TYR A 340 8.44 -20.47 -21.07
C TYR A 340 9.71 -20.15 -20.29
N LEU A 341 9.70 -20.30 -18.97
CA LEU A 341 10.89 -20.09 -18.14
C LEU A 341 11.92 -21.20 -18.39
N ASP A 342 11.51 -22.46 -18.44
CA ASP A 342 12.39 -23.57 -18.76
C ASP A 342 13.08 -23.38 -20.11
N ASN A 343 12.31 -23.07 -21.15
CA ASN A 343 12.87 -22.77 -22.47
C ASN A 343 13.82 -21.57 -22.46
N TYR A 344 13.51 -20.53 -21.67
CA TYR A 344 14.37 -19.37 -21.54
C TYR A 344 15.72 -19.74 -20.91
N LEU A 345 15.70 -20.52 -19.82
CA LEU A 345 16.91 -20.95 -19.12
C LEU A 345 17.80 -21.84 -19.99
N HIS A 346 17.23 -22.73 -20.79
CA HIS A 346 17.98 -23.53 -21.77
C HIS A 346 18.66 -22.68 -22.85
N LYS A 347 18.00 -21.59 -23.30
CA LYS A 347 18.55 -20.66 -24.29
C LYS A 347 19.57 -19.67 -23.72
N ASN A 348 19.56 -19.45 -22.41
CA ASN A 348 20.40 -18.45 -21.74
C ASN A 348 21.20 -19.08 -20.59
N PRO A 349 22.21 -19.90 -20.87
CA PRO A 349 22.95 -20.65 -19.87
C PRO A 349 23.66 -19.77 -18.86
N GLU A 350 24.11 -18.56 -19.23
CA GLU A 350 24.75 -17.60 -18.32
C GLU A 350 23.76 -17.10 -17.24
N THR A 351 22.52 -16.85 -17.63
CA THR A 351 21.46 -16.49 -16.70
C THR A 351 21.12 -17.66 -15.76
N ALA A 352 21.00 -18.86 -16.31
CA ALA A 352 20.76 -20.05 -15.51
C ALA A 352 21.90 -20.29 -14.50
N GLU A 353 23.17 -20.19 -14.92
CA GLU A 353 24.31 -20.31 -14.00
C GLU A 353 24.28 -19.25 -12.89
N SER A 354 23.93 -17.99 -13.23
CA SER A 354 23.80 -16.90 -12.26
C SER A 354 22.72 -17.17 -11.21
N ILE A 355 21.57 -17.67 -11.63
CA ILE A 355 20.48 -18.10 -10.75
C ILE A 355 20.94 -19.24 -9.84
N GLN A 356 21.59 -20.26 -10.38
CA GLN A 356 22.08 -21.40 -9.60
C GLN A 356 23.10 -20.96 -8.55
N LYS A 357 24.08 -20.12 -8.91
CA LYS A 357 25.06 -19.56 -7.97
C LYS A 357 24.39 -18.80 -6.84
N LYS A 358 23.37 -17.97 -7.17
CA LYS A 358 22.59 -17.23 -6.16
C LYS A 358 21.85 -18.15 -5.20
N ILE A 359 21.21 -19.21 -5.70
CA ILE A 359 20.49 -20.18 -4.87
C ILE A 359 21.46 -20.92 -3.94
N ILE A 360 22.62 -21.39 -4.47
CA ILE A 360 23.64 -22.06 -3.67
C ILE A 360 24.20 -21.13 -2.58
N GLN A 361 24.44 -19.88 -2.92
CA GLN A 361 24.85 -18.86 -1.94
C GLN A 361 23.78 -18.66 -0.86
N ALA A 362 22.51 -18.53 -1.25
CA ALA A 362 21.40 -18.38 -0.32
C ALA A 362 21.27 -19.61 0.62
N GLU A 363 21.39 -20.82 0.06
CA GLU A 363 21.39 -22.07 0.83
C GLU A 363 22.53 -22.09 1.87
N LYS A 364 23.75 -21.70 1.45
CA LYS A 364 24.92 -21.63 2.35
C LYS A 364 24.68 -20.64 3.48
N GLU A 365 24.24 -19.42 3.16
CA GLU A 365 23.93 -18.39 4.14
C GLU A 365 22.82 -18.84 5.12
N ARG A 366 21.76 -19.47 4.62
CA ARG A 366 20.67 -20.01 5.45
C ARG A 366 21.17 -21.10 6.41
N LYS A 367 22.04 -22.03 5.93
CA LYS A 367 22.63 -23.08 6.76
C LYS A 367 23.58 -22.52 7.83
N GLU A 368 24.43 -21.56 7.47
CA GLU A 368 25.30 -20.86 8.42
C GLU A 368 24.48 -20.10 9.49
N LEU A 369 23.43 -19.39 9.07
CA LEU A 369 22.52 -18.70 9.98
C LEU A 369 21.77 -19.68 10.90
N SER A 370 21.34 -20.84 10.38
CA SER A 370 20.71 -21.88 11.19
C SER A 370 21.65 -22.42 12.27
N GLY A 371 22.92 -22.63 11.94
CA GLY A 371 23.94 -23.00 12.91
C GLY A 371 24.14 -21.95 14.01
N ILE A 372 24.22 -20.67 13.61
CA ILE A 372 24.35 -19.54 14.55
C ILE A 372 23.10 -19.42 15.42
N ARG A 373 21.90 -19.58 14.84
CA ARG A 373 20.62 -19.59 15.58
C ARG A 373 20.58 -20.69 16.63
N LYS A 374 21.03 -21.89 16.27
CA LYS A 374 21.09 -23.03 17.21
C LYS A 374 22.00 -22.70 18.40
N LEU A 375 23.18 -22.14 18.12
CA LEU A 375 24.12 -21.70 19.16
C LEU A 375 23.56 -20.53 20.00
N ALA A 376 22.88 -19.56 19.35
CA ALA A 376 22.23 -18.46 20.03
C ALA A 376 21.05 -18.92 20.91
N ARG A 377 20.23 -19.88 20.43
CA ARG A 377 19.17 -20.54 21.20
C ARG A 377 19.72 -21.34 22.39
N GLU A 378 20.83 -22.05 22.21
CA GLU A 378 21.49 -22.78 23.32
C GLU A 378 22.05 -21.81 24.37
N ARG A 379 22.62 -20.68 23.95
CA ARG A 379 23.05 -19.59 24.83
C ARG A 379 21.86 -18.92 25.51
N ALA A 380 20.81 -18.57 24.73
CA ALA A 380 19.56 -18.01 25.24
C ALA A 380 18.87 -18.98 26.21
N LYS A 381 18.80 -20.28 25.94
CA LYS A 381 18.27 -21.27 26.89
C LYS A 381 19.10 -21.36 28.18
N LYS A 382 20.43 -21.20 28.12
CA LYS A 382 21.28 -21.12 29.30
C LYS A 382 21.10 -19.81 30.09
N SER A 383 20.77 -18.69 29.41
CA SER A 383 20.44 -17.40 30.03
C SER A 383 18.93 -17.19 30.28
N SER A 384 18.06 -17.93 29.58
CA SER A 384 16.62 -17.72 29.45
C SER A 384 15.74 -18.56 30.36
N LEU A 385 16.28 -19.15 31.39
CA LEU A 385 15.39 -19.46 32.50
C LEU A 385 14.67 -18.18 32.99
N HIS A 386 15.13 -16.98 32.57
CA HIS A 386 14.41 -15.72 32.71
C HIS A 386 14.86 -14.74 31.61
N ASN A 387 14.12 -14.61 30.51
CA ASN A 387 14.26 -13.43 29.64
C ASN A 387 13.77 -12.20 30.44
N LYS A 388 14.67 -11.58 31.19
CA LYS A 388 14.36 -10.43 32.07
C LYS A 388 13.83 -9.23 31.29
N LYS A 389 13.96 -9.22 29.94
CA LYS A 389 13.57 -8.13 29.07
C LYS A 389 12.12 -8.23 28.57
N LEU A 390 11.58 -9.45 28.44
CA LEU A 390 10.21 -9.66 27.99
C LEU A 390 9.28 -9.86 29.20
N ARG A 391 8.28 -9.02 29.32
CA ARG A 391 7.10 -9.21 30.17
C ARG A 391 5.95 -9.60 29.28
N ASP A 392 5.77 -10.89 29.06
CA ASP A 392 4.85 -11.47 28.10
C ASP A 392 3.38 -11.29 28.48
N CYS A 393 2.46 -11.45 27.50
CA CYS A 393 1.02 -11.52 27.70
C CYS A 393 0.53 -12.97 27.58
N ARG A 394 -0.77 -13.17 27.83
CA ARG A 394 -1.40 -14.51 27.85
C ARG A 394 -1.97 -14.91 26.50
N VAL A 395 -2.29 -13.98 25.65
CA VAL A 395 -2.93 -14.18 24.34
C VAL A 395 -2.02 -13.67 23.25
N HIS A 396 -1.76 -14.49 22.26
CA HIS A 396 -0.91 -14.17 21.12
C HIS A 396 -1.68 -14.24 19.81
N LEU A 397 -1.14 -13.64 18.73
CA LEU A 397 -1.74 -13.63 17.40
C LEU A 397 -2.01 -15.05 16.86
N ASN A 398 -1.12 -15.99 17.16
CA ASN A 398 -1.21 -17.38 16.73
C ASN A 398 -2.15 -18.24 17.58
N ASP A 399 -2.79 -17.71 18.63
CA ASP A 399 -3.81 -18.37 19.42
C ASP A 399 -5.18 -18.36 18.69
N MET A 400 -5.31 -19.15 17.64
CA MET A 400 -6.45 -19.13 16.71
C MET A 400 -7.82 -19.29 17.38
N ASN A 401 -7.89 -19.87 18.58
CA ASN A 401 -9.12 -20.13 19.31
C ASN A 401 -9.56 -18.96 20.23
N LYS A 402 -8.80 -17.85 20.26
CA LYS A 402 -9.09 -16.70 21.10
C LYS A 402 -9.58 -15.50 20.29
N GLU A 403 -10.73 -14.97 20.61
CA GLU A 403 -11.36 -13.84 19.89
C GLU A 403 -10.51 -12.58 19.94
N ASN A 404 -9.84 -12.31 21.08
CA ASN A 404 -9.02 -11.14 21.29
C ASN A 404 -7.54 -11.28 20.84
N ARG A 405 -7.22 -12.26 20.00
CA ARG A 405 -5.85 -12.48 19.49
C ARG A 405 -5.32 -11.29 18.65
N LEU A 406 -6.23 -10.55 18.00
CA LEU A 406 -5.88 -9.37 17.20
C LEU A 406 -5.51 -8.15 18.08
N ASP A 407 -5.86 -8.18 19.37
CA ASP A 407 -5.46 -7.13 20.32
C ASP A 407 -4.07 -7.37 20.90
N SER A 408 -3.44 -8.53 20.58
CA SER A 408 -2.11 -8.88 21.07
C SER A 408 -1.08 -7.83 20.65
N THR A 409 -0.45 -7.19 21.63
CA THR A 409 0.42 -6.02 21.44
C THR A 409 1.74 -6.20 22.17
N LEU A 410 2.88 -5.97 21.49
CA LEU A 410 4.19 -5.87 22.11
C LEU A 410 4.66 -4.42 22.12
N PHE A 411 4.81 -3.84 23.29
CA PHE A 411 5.47 -2.54 23.46
C PHE A 411 6.99 -2.71 23.54
N ILE A 412 7.73 -2.08 22.64
CA ILE A 412 9.19 -1.99 22.68
C ILE A 412 9.56 -0.65 23.31
N THR A 413 10.21 -0.68 24.48
CA THR A 413 10.48 0.50 25.30
C THR A 413 11.96 0.77 25.44
N GLU A 414 12.30 2.03 25.66
CA GLU A 414 13.63 2.47 26.03
C GLU A 414 13.86 2.32 27.55
N GLY A 415 14.70 1.37 27.93
CA GLY A 415 15.13 1.19 29.31
C GLY A 415 14.07 0.65 30.27
N ASP A 416 14.50 0.45 31.52
CA ASP A 416 13.69 -0.21 32.54
C ASP A 416 12.64 0.72 33.18
N SER A 417 12.81 2.06 33.12
CA SER A 417 11.88 3.02 33.72
C SER A 417 10.56 3.06 32.97
N ALA A 418 10.59 3.31 31.66
CA ALA A 418 9.41 3.30 30.80
C ALA A 418 8.75 1.91 30.78
N SER A 419 9.56 0.85 30.68
CA SER A 419 9.11 -0.54 30.77
C SER A 419 8.36 -0.82 32.08
N GLY A 420 8.84 -0.31 33.20
CA GLY A 420 8.22 -0.47 34.51
C GLY A 420 6.85 0.18 34.62
N SER A 421 6.68 1.39 34.07
CA SER A 421 5.42 2.12 34.05
C SER A 421 4.37 1.39 33.19
N ILE A 422 4.73 0.99 31.98
CA ILE A 422 3.83 0.24 31.07
C ILE A 422 3.50 -1.13 31.68
N THR A 423 4.46 -1.87 32.21
CA THR A 423 4.26 -3.19 32.81
C THR A 423 3.22 -3.17 33.95
N LYS A 424 3.21 -2.10 34.75
CA LYS A 424 2.24 -1.93 35.86
C LYS A 424 0.84 -1.54 35.38
N SER A 425 0.72 -0.96 34.19
CA SER A 425 -0.51 -0.37 33.66
C SER A 425 -1.20 -1.23 32.59
N ARG A 426 -0.46 -2.15 31.99
CA ARG A 426 -0.88 -2.96 30.84
C ARG A 426 -2.00 -3.95 31.14
N ASP A 427 -2.76 -4.33 30.12
CA ASP A 427 -3.56 -5.55 30.16
C ASP A 427 -2.65 -6.77 30.01
N VAL A 428 -2.59 -7.58 31.07
CA VAL A 428 -1.77 -8.80 31.11
C VAL A 428 -2.23 -9.85 30.10
N ASN A 429 -3.48 -9.77 29.64
CA ASN A 429 -4.00 -10.75 28.70
C ASN A 429 -3.47 -10.50 27.29
N THR A 430 -3.45 -9.26 26.82
CA THR A 430 -3.16 -8.93 25.42
C THR A 430 -1.92 -8.07 25.22
N GLN A 431 -1.36 -7.48 26.27
CA GLN A 431 -0.24 -6.55 26.16
C GLN A 431 1.05 -7.09 26.79
N ALA A 432 2.10 -7.16 26.01
CA ALA A 432 3.46 -7.54 26.40
C ALA A 432 4.40 -6.32 26.34
N VAL A 433 5.51 -6.36 27.08
CA VAL A 433 6.53 -5.30 27.09
C VAL A 433 7.92 -5.90 26.90
N PHE A 434 8.69 -5.33 25.99
CA PHE A 434 10.10 -5.64 25.76
C PHE A 434 10.96 -4.41 26.05
N SER A 435 11.91 -4.54 26.97
CA SER A 435 12.79 -3.45 27.38
C SER A 435 14.13 -3.52 26.65
N LEU A 436 14.49 -2.47 25.90
CA LEU A 436 15.80 -2.32 25.27
C LEU A 436 16.83 -1.84 26.30
N ARG A 437 18.09 -2.22 26.12
CA ARG A 437 19.23 -1.70 26.86
C ARG A 437 19.99 -0.68 26.04
N GLY A 438 19.61 0.59 26.17
CA GLY A 438 20.25 1.69 25.43
C GLY A 438 19.91 1.67 23.94
N LYS A 439 20.69 2.39 23.14
CA LYS A 439 20.49 2.52 21.69
C LYS A 439 20.83 1.23 20.98
N PRO A 440 19.90 0.66 20.18
CA PRO A 440 20.18 -0.52 19.39
C PRO A 440 21.22 -0.25 18.27
N LEU A 441 21.79 -1.32 17.74
CA LEU A 441 22.76 -1.25 16.67
C LEU A 441 22.13 -0.66 15.40
N ASN A 442 22.87 0.23 14.69
CA ASN A 442 22.47 0.64 13.35
C ASN A 442 22.68 -0.53 12.37
N CYS A 443 21.59 -1.10 11.92
CA CYS A 443 21.57 -2.28 11.04
C CYS A 443 21.77 -1.97 9.56
N TYR A 444 21.82 -0.71 9.16
CA TYR A 444 21.99 -0.34 7.76
C TYR A 444 23.25 -0.96 7.15
N SER A 445 23.12 -1.56 5.99
CA SER A 445 24.18 -2.29 5.26
C SER A 445 24.82 -3.47 6.00
N MET A 446 24.26 -3.92 7.13
CA MET A 446 24.74 -5.08 7.84
C MET A 446 24.13 -6.38 7.34
N THR A 447 24.87 -7.48 7.48
CA THR A 447 24.35 -8.80 7.14
C THR A 447 23.44 -9.34 8.26
N LYS A 448 22.52 -10.26 7.93
CA LYS A 448 21.69 -10.96 8.92
C LYS A 448 22.53 -11.61 10.03
N LYS A 449 23.72 -12.08 9.72
CA LYS A 449 24.63 -12.70 10.69
C LYS A 449 24.98 -11.74 11.84
N VAL A 450 25.40 -10.53 11.53
CA VAL A 450 25.77 -9.51 12.53
C VAL A 450 24.58 -9.16 13.42
N VAL A 451 23.39 -9.08 12.84
CA VAL A 451 22.17 -8.79 13.58
C VAL A 451 21.77 -9.93 14.51
N TYR A 452 21.92 -11.18 14.08
CA TYR A 452 21.68 -12.34 14.95
C TYR A 452 22.73 -12.51 16.06
N GLU A 453 23.95 -12.04 15.86
CA GLU A 453 25.00 -12.03 16.89
C GLU A 453 24.78 -10.91 17.92
N ASN A 454 23.99 -9.87 17.58
CA ASN A 454 23.63 -8.79 18.51
C ASN A 454 22.57 -9.30 19.51
N GLU A 455 22.88 -9.21 20.80
CA GLU A 455 22.02 -9.76 21.87
C GLU A 455 20.62 -9.12 21.88
N GLU A 456 20.51 -7.79 21.70
CA GLU A 456 19.25 -7.06 21.77
C GLU A 456 18.31 -7.50 20.64
N PHE A 457 18.81 -7.51 19.39
CA PHE A 457 18.02 -7.92 18.24
C PHE A 457 17.71 -9.41 18.22
N ASN A 458 18.61 -10.25 18.73
CA ASN A 458 18.35 -11.69 18.86
C ASN A 458 17.20 -11.94 19.85
N LEU A 459 17.22 -11.29 21.01
CA LEU A 459 16.14 -11.40 22.00
C LEU A 459 14.82 -10.81 21.49
N LEU A 460 14.85 -9.72 20.73
CA LEU A 460 13.66 -9.13 20.12
C LEU A 460 13.05 -10.05 19.06
N GLN A 461 13.87 -10.64 18.17
CA GLN A 461 13.40 -11.61 17.16
C GLN A 461 12.78 -12.85 17.83
N ALA A 462 13.41 -13.36 18.90
CA ALA A 462 12.87 -14.48 19.66
C ALA A 462 11.55 -14.11 20.37
N ALA A 463 11.43 -12.89 20.91
CA ALA A 463 10.19 -12.40 21.52
C ALA A 463 9.05 -12.31 20.50
N LEU A 464 9.33 -11.82 19.29
CA LEU A 464 8.39 -11.69 18.18
C LEU A 464 8.10 -13.02 17.47
N ASN A 465 8.99 -14.03 17.64
CA ASN A 465 8.97 -15.32 16.93
C ASN A 465 9.06 -15.18 15.40
N ILE A 466 9.90 -14.26 14.92
CA ILE A 466 10.13 -13.96 13.50
C ILE A 466 11.47 -14.48 12.97
N GLU A 467 12.14 -15.34 13.72
CA GLU A 467 13.46 -15.86 13.35
C GLU A 467 13.45 -16.64 12.03
N GLU A 468 12.36 -17.35 11.74
CA GLU A 468 12.20 -18.19 10.55
C GLU A 468 11.30 -17.54 9.50
N SER A 469 10.13 -17.07 9.90
CA SER A 469 9.12 -16.44 9.05
C SER A 469 8.23 -15.53 9.88
N ILE A 470 7.69 -14.46 9.28
CA ILE A 470 6.67 -13.61 9.90
C ILE A 470 5.34 -14.33 10.08
N GLU A 471 5.11 -15.45 9.38
CA GLU A 471 3.90 -16.28 9.55
C GLU A 471 3.71 -16.78 10.98
N TYR A 472 4.78 -16.82 11.77
CA TYR A 472 4.75 -17.22 13.17
C TYR A 472 4.73 -16.05 14.15
N LEU A 473 4.46 -14.85 13.65
CA LEU A 473 4.42 -13.61 14.46
C LEU A 473 3.51 -13.81 15.69
N ARG A 474 4.03 -13.45 16.86
CA ARG A 474 3.31 -13.65 18.13
C ARG A 474 2.35 -12.53 18.47
N TYR A 475 2.61 -11.32 18.04
CA TYR A 475 1.81 -10.13 18.39
C TYR A 475 1.30 -9.46 17.14
N ASN A 476 0.00 -9.16 17.10
CA ASN A 476 -0.60 -8.44 15.98
C ASN A 476 -0.07 -7.01 15.87
N ASN A 477 0.15 -6.37 17.01
CA ASN A 477 0.63 -4.99 17.07
C ASN A 477 2.03 -4.94 17.71
N ILE A 478 3.00 -4.44 16.98
CA ILE A 478 4.35 -4.14 17.45
C ILE A 478 4.43 -2.64 17.61
N VAL A 479 4.52 -2.17 18.85
CA VAL A 479 4.41 -0.75 19.17
C VAL A 479 5.74 -0.23 19.71
N ILE A 480 6.36 0.70 19.00
CA ILE A 480 7.56 1.40 19.45
C ILE A 480 7.12 2.50 20.42
N ALA A 481 7.48 2.34 21.68
CA ALA A 481 7.17 3.26 22.78
C ALA A 481 8.46 3.85 23.34
N THR A 482 8.93 4.95 22.74
CA THR A 482 10.15 5.67 23.11
C THR A 482 9.81 7.08 23.58
N ASP A 483 10.72 7.69 24.30
CA ASP A 483 10.59 9.07 24.76
C ASP A 483 10.42 10.05 23.59
N ALA A 484 9.81 11.20 23.84
CA ALA A 484 9.59 12.24 22.82
C ALA A 484 10.83 13.14 22.61
N ASP A 485 11.98 12.77 23.14
CA ASP A 485 13.24 13.48 23.01
C ASP A 485 14.09 13.00 21.81
N VAL A 486 15.26 13.61 21.63
CA VAL A 486 16.18 13.30 20.52
C VAL A 486 16.68 11.85 20.59
N ASP A 487 16.91 11.32 21.78
CA ASP A 487 17.41 9.95 21.98
C ASP A 487 16.33 8.92 21.67
N GLY A 488 15.10 9.15 22.12
CA GLY A 488 13.95 8.31 21.78
C GLY A 488 13.63 8.33 20.29
N MET A 489 13.72 9.48 19.61
CA MET A 489 13.59 9.56 18.14
C MET A 489 14.67 8.75 17.42
N HIS A 490 15.92 8.77 17.92
CA HIS A 490 17.01 8.00 17.36
C HIS A 490 16.77 6.48 17.53
N ILE A 491 16.35 6.03 18.71
CA ILE A 491 16.01 4.63 18.96
C ILE A 491 14.88 4.17 18.04
N ARG A 492 13.85 5.02 17.89
CA ARG A 492 12.74 4.76 16.95
C ARG A 492 13.25 4.54 15.54
N LEU A 493 14.12 5.42 15.03
CA LEU A 493 14.69 5.30 13.69
C LEU A 493 15.54 4.04 13.53
N LEU A 494 16.34 3.66 14.55
CA LEU A 494 17.15 2.43 14.53
C LEU A 494 16.26 1.16 14.49
N LEU A 495 15.15 1.13 15.23
CA LEU A 495 14.19 0.04 15.21
C LEU A 495 13.46 -0.05 13.86
N ILE A 496 13.00 1.07 13.32
CA ILE A 496 12.38 1.12 11.99
C ILE A 496 13.38 0.60 10.94
N THR A 497 14.64 1.02 11.01
CA THR A 497 15.71 0.53 10.12
C THR A 497 15.87 -0.99 10.20
N PHE A 498 15.84 -1.55 11.40
CA PHE A 498 15.90 -2.99 11.61
C PHE A 498 14.73 -3.72 10.91
N PHE A 499 13.50 -3.24 11.11
CA PHE A 499 12.33 -3.84 10.47
C PHE A 499 12.35 -3.65 8.95
N LEU A 500 12.68 -2.46 8.44
CA LEU A 500 12.77 -2.18 7.01
C LEU A 500 13.82 -3.05 6.30
N GLN A 501 14.97 -3.22 6.92
CA GLN A 501 16.10 -3.95 6.34
C GLN A 501 15.87 -5.47 6.31
N PHE A 502 15.27 -6.05 7.36
CA PHE A 502 15.24 -7.50 7.55
C PHE A 502 13.84 -8.12 7.56
N PHE A 503 12.81 -7.33 7.86
CA PHE A 503 11.43 -7.78 8.01
C PHE A 503 10.43 -6.75 7.45
N PRO A 504 10.61 -6.29 6.18
CA PRO A 504 9.74 -5.25 5.60
C PRO A 504 8.28 -5.71 5.52
N GLU A 505 8.02 -7.01 5.50
CA GLU A 505 6.68 -7.58 5.49
C GLU A 505 5.89 -7.18 6.74
N ILE A 506 6.53 -7.05 7.90
CA ILE A 506 5.87 -6.58 9.15
C ILE A 506 5.26 -5.19 8.97
N ILE A 507 5.92 -4.33 8.21
CA ILE A 507 5.43 -2.99 7.91
C ILE A 507 4.36 -3.05 6.81
N LYS A 508 4.60 -3.82 5.75
CA LYS A 508 3.65 -3.98 4.63
C LYS A 508 2.31 -4.57 5.07
N GLU A 509 2.33 -5.49 6.03
CA GLU A 509 1.14 -6.13 6.59
C GLU A 509 0.50 -5.29 7.72
N GLY A 510 1.08 -4.14 8.06
CA GLY A 510 0.48 -3.19 9.00
C GLY A 510 0.62 -3.56 10.47
N HIS A 511 1.69 -4.28 10.84
CA HIS A 511 1.93 -4.70 12.21
C HIS A 511 2.77 -3.73 13.06
N LEU A 512 3.46 -2.75 12.45
CA LEU A 512 4.37 -1.84 13.14
C LEU A 512 3.74 -0.47 13.38
N PHE A 513 3.80 -0.01 14.63
CA PHE A 513 3.22 1.25 15.08
C PHE A 513 4.19 2.04 15.97
N ILE A 514 3.95 3.34 16.07
CA ILE A 514 4.58 4.25 17.03
C ILE A 514 3.51 4.69 18.03
N LEU A 515 3.79 4.57 19.32
CA LEU A 515 2.90 5.05 20.36
C LEU A 515 2.96 6.59 20.43
N GLN A 516 1.81 7.23 20.23
CA GLN A 516 1.68 8.64 20.57
C GLN A 516 1.50 8.79 22.08
N THR A 517 2.38 9.54 22.69
CA THR A 517 2.30 9.88 24.11
C THR A 517 1.99 11.35 24.29
N PRO A 518 1.23 11.74 25.31
CA PRO A 518 0.92 13.15 25.52
C PRO A 518 2.19 13.94 25.81
N LEU A 519 2.29 15.11 25.21
CA LEU A 519 3.36 16.09 25.45
C LEU A 519 3.08 16.96 26.66
N PHE A 520 1.79 17.20 26.94
CA PHE A 520 1.36 18.05 28.03
C PHE A 520 0.19 17.44 28.81
N ARG A 521 0.16 17.72 30.10
CA ARG A 521 -0.98 17.53 30.98
C ARG A 521 -1.47 18.89 31.44
N VAL A 522 -2.72 19.22 31.15
CA VAL A 522 -3.38 20.46 31.60
C VAL A 522 -4.50 20.06 32.55
N ARG A 523 -4.45 20.51 33.79
CA ARG A 523 -5.42 20.10 34.80
C ARG A 523 -5.89 21.26 35.68
N ASN A 524 -7.09 21.14 36.18
CA ASN A 524 -7.63 21.91 37.28
C ASN A 524 -8.13 20.97 38.40
N LYS A 525 -8.79 21.50 39.43
CA LYS A 525 -9.32 20.68 40.52
C LYS A 525 -10.41 19.68 40.11
N LYS A 526 -11.01 19.81 38.92
CA LYS A 526 -12.16 19.03 38.47
C LYS A 526 -11.84 18.09 37.30
N GLU A 527 -10.95 18.50 36.42
CA GLU A 527 -10.69 17.79 35.16
C GLU A 527 -9.21 17.82 34.80
N THR A 528 -8.72 16.74 34.20
CA THR A 528 -7.36 16.61 33.64
C THR A 528 -7.50 16.31 32.14
N ILE A 529 -6.81 17.08 31.31
CA ILE A 529 -6.76 16.89 29.86
C ILE A 529 -5.32 16.61 29.45
N TYR A 530 -5.12 15.56 28.67
CA TYR A 530 -3.83 15.22 28.09
C TYR A 530 -3.79 15.70 26.64
N CYS A 531 -2.72 16.40 26.28
CA CYS A 531 -2.57 17.06 24.99
C CYS A 531 -1.36 16.49 24.25
N TYR A 532 -1.55 16.15 22.99
CA TYR A 532 -0.56 15.52 22.10
C TYR A 532 0.07 16.54 21.15
N SER A 533 -0.43 17.77 21.15
CA SER A 533 0.07 18.87 20.34
C SER A 533 -0.04 20.19 21.10
N GLU A 534 0.70 21.19 20.65
CA GLU A 534 0.60 22.55 21.15
C GLU A 534 -0.80 23.14 20.94
N LYS A 535 -1.45 22.81 19.82
CA LYS A 535 -2.83 23.20 19.53
C LYS A 535 -3.80 22.64 20.56
N GLU A 536 -3.72 21.34 20.87
CA GLU A 536 -4.55 20.70 21.88
C GLU A 536 -4.30 21.32 23.28
N ARG A 537 -3.04 21.71 23.58
CA ARG A 537 -2.71 22.41 24.83
C ARG A 537 -3.46 23.74 24.96
N VAL A 538 -3.42 24.56 23.91
CA VAL A 538 -4.13 25.87 23.90
C VAL A 538 -5.64 25.68 24.05
N GLU A 539 -6.21 24.72 23.34
CA GLU A 539 -7.64 24.38 23.44
C GLU A 539 -8.00 23.90 24.87
N ALA A 540 -7.15 23.07 25.49
CA ALA A 540 -7.37 22.60 26.85
C ALA A 540 -7.28 23.73 27.89
N ILE A 541 -6.34 24.66 27.74
CA ILE A 541 -6.22 25.84 28.59
C ILE A 541 -7.51 26.69 28.51
N ASN A 542 -7.99 26.95 27.29
CA ASN A 542 -9.21 27.70 27.07
C ASN A 542 -10.44 27.01 27.68
N LYS A 543 -10.53 25.69 27.57
CA LYS A 543 -11.63 24.87 28.12
C LYS A 543 -11.63 24.85 29.65
N LEU A 544 -10.46 24.70 30.27
CA LEU A 544 -10.34 24.58 31.74
C LEU A 544 -10.41 25.93 32.48
N GLY A 545 -10.27 27.04 31.77
CA GLY A 545 -10.40 28.37 32.31
C GLY A 545 -9.30 28.70 33.37
N ASN A 546 -9.57 29.66 34.25
CA ASN A 546 -8.68 30.26 35.26
C ASN A 546 -7.45 29.42 35.70
N LYS A 547 -6.30 29.70 35.06
CA LYS A 547 -4.95 29.23 35.43
C LYS A 547 -4.86 27.71 35.74
N PRO A 548 -5.07 26.84 34.76
CA PRO A 548 -4.84 25.40 34.96
C PRO A 548 -3.35 25.14 35.22
N GLU A 549 -3.06 24.09 35.96
CA GLU A 549 -1.69 23.56 36.10
C GLU A 549 -1.30 22.86 34.79
N ILE A 550 -0.13 23.24 34.24
CA ILE A 550 0.41 22.67 33.01
C ILE A 550 1.69 21.92 33.36
N THR A 551 1.76 20.64 32.98
CA THR A 551 2.97 19.82 33.10
C THR A 551 3.40 19.40 31.71
N ARG A 552 4.66 19.59 31.34
CA ARG A 552 5.25 19.05 30.08
C ARG A 552 5.93 17.73 30.42
N PHE A 553 5.61 16.66 29.67
CA PHE A 553 6.29 15.38 29.77
C PHE A 553 7.48 15.36 28.81
N LYS A 554 8.66 15.01 29.31
CA LYS A 554 9.87 14.86 28.50
C LYS A 554 10.15 13.40 28.16
N GLY A 555 9.77 12.48 29.06
CA GLY A 555 9.96 11.06 28.86
C GLY A 555 8.81 10.23 29.43
N LEU A 556 8.69 8.98 28.95
CA LEU A 556 7.67 8.02 29.40
C LEU A 556 7.80 7.68 30.89
N GLY A 557 9.01 7.75 31.44
CA GLY A 557 9.26 7.49 32.83
C GLY A 557 8.68 8.53 33.80
N GLU A 558 8.32 9.73 33.29
CA GLU A 558 7.69 10.80 34.08
C GLU A 558 6.18 10.62 34.26
N ILE A 559 5.59 9.73 33.44
CA ILE A 559 4.16 9.42 33.45
C ILE A 559 3.92 8.33 34.50
N SER A 560 3.06 8.61 35.46
CA SER A 560 2.73 7.62 36.48
C SER A 560 1.98 6.42 35.89
N PRO A 561 2.10 5.20 36.47
CA PRO A 561 1.38 4.03 35.97
C PRO A 561 -0.14 4.20 35.86
N ASN A 562 -0.75 4.95 36.74
CA ASN A 562 -2.19 5.23 36.71
C ASN A 562 -2.59 6.10 35.51
N GLU A 563 -1.73 7.05 35.15
CA GLU A 563 -1.94 7.88 33.96
C GLU A 563 -1.67 7.08 32.67
N PHE A 564 -0.63 6.25 32.68
CA PHE A 564 -0.28 5.41 31.53
C PHE A 564 -1.44 4.50 31.07
N LYS A 565 -2.25 4.02 32.02
CA LYS A 565 -3.42 3.19 31.73
C LYS A 565 -4.39 3.85 30.73
N HIS A 566 -4.47 5.17 30.71
CA HIS A 566 -5.29 5.92 29.75
C HIS A 566 -4.69 5.93 28.33
N PHE A 567 -3.36 5.80 28.19
CA PHE A 567 -2.66 5.94 26.90
C PHE A 567 -2.43 4.63 26.18
N ILE A 568 -2.51 3.50 26.89
CA ILE A 568 -2.33 2.16 26.34
C ILE A 568 -3.59 1.31 26.40
N GLY A 569 -4.73 1.87 26.84
CA GLY A 569 -6.06 1.25 26.87
C GLY A 569 -6.86 1.51 25.60
N GLU A 570 -8.19 1.56 25.72
CA GLU A 570 -9.12 1.76 24.60
C GLU A 570 -8.91 3.06 23.82
N THR A 571 -8.33 4.08 24.45
CA THR A 571 -8.03 5.38 23.82
C THR A 571 -6.59 5.51 23.32
N MET A 572 -5.88 4.39 23.21
CA MET A 572 -4.50 4.35 22.70
C MET A 572 -4.42 4.97 21.30
N ARG A 573 -3.50 5.91 21.12
CA ARG A 573 -3.22 6.53 19.83
C ARG A 573 -1.97 5.90 19.23
N LEU A 574 -2.13 5.29 18.07
CA LEU A 574 -1.05 4.62 17.34
C LEU A 574 -0.88 5.26 15.96
N ASP A 575 0.35 5.63 15.63
CA ASP A 575 0.74 6.02 14.28
C ASP A 575 1.24 4.78 13.54
N PRO A 576 0.58 4.31 12.48
CA PRO A 576 1.06 3.20 11.69
C PRO A 576 2.35 3.60 10.94
N VAL A 577 3.35 2.73 10.98
CA VAL A 577 4.52 2.86 10.11
C VAL A 577 4.13 2.31 8.75
N MET A 578 4.08 3.18 7.75
CA MET A 578 3.72 2.82 6.38
C MET A 578 4.89 3.02 5.44
N LEU A 579 4.99 2.16 4.43
CA LEU A 579 5.89 2.37 3.30
C LEU A 579 5.18 3.24 2.27
N ASP A 580 5.78 4.37 1.95
CA ASP A 580 5.39 5.13 0.78
C ASP A 580 6.00 4.44 -0.45
N GLU A 581 5.15 3.93 -1.33
CA GLU A 581 5.57 3.25 -2.56
C GLU A 581 6.35 4.16 -3.53
N ASN A 582 6.37 5.48 -3.28
CA ASN A 582 7.12 6.42 -4.10
C ASN A 582 8.62 6.46 -3.77
N PHE A 583 9.02 5.90 -2.63
CA PHE A 583 10.41 5.90 -2.21
C PHE A 583 10.97 4.47 -2.16
N SER A 584 12.16 4.30 -2.73
CA SER A 584 12.93 3.08 -2.52
C SER A 584 13.33 2.98 -1.04
N ILE A 585 13.07 1.82 -0.42
CA ILE A 585 13.51 1.55 0.96
C ILE A 585 15.02 1.77 1.08
N GLU A 586 15.77 1.38 0.05
CA GLU A 586 17.23 1.51 0.02
C GLU A 586 17.67 2.97 0.01
N ASP A 587 17.03 3.81 -0.80
CA ASP A 587 17.36 5.23 -0.89
C ASP A 587 17.06 5.95 0.43
N LEU A 588 15.91 5.63 1.06
CA LEU A 588 15.56 6.14 2.38
C LEU A 588 16.58 5.72 3.44
N LEU A 589 16.92 4.43 3.50
CA LEU A 589 17.89 3.93 4.46
C LEU A 589 19.30 4.48 4.18
N SER A 590 19.71 4.58 2.92
CA SER A 590 20.98 5.18 2.52
C SER A 590 21.06 6.65 2.95
N PHE A 591 19.99 7.40 2.73
CA PHE A 591 19.92 8.81 3.09
C PHE A 591 19.95 9.01 4.61
N TYR A 592 19.06 8.35 5.37
CA TYR A 592 18.93 8.59 6.82
C TYR A 592 19.95 7.84 7.66
N MET A 593 20.36 6.62 7.28
CA MET A 593 21.18 5.72 8.09
C MET A 593 22.58 5.46 7.53
N GLY A 594 22.82 5.83 6.26
CA GLY A 594 24.10 5.68 5.60
C GLY A 594 25.15 6.73 6.01
N LYS A 595 26.29 6.75 5.32
CA LYS A 595 27.41 7.69 5.58
C LYS A 595 27.22 9.08 4.94
N ASN A 596 26.04 9.38 4.45
CA ASN A 596 25.72 10.62 3.71
C ASN A 596 25.45 11.82 4.65
N THR A 597 26.46 12.24 5.39
CA THR A 597 26.34 13.33 6.37
C THR A 597 26.08 14.72 5.74
N PRO A 598 26.71 15.11 4.61
CA PRO A 598 26.50 16.44 4.03
C PRO A 598 25.06 16.69 3.58
N ASP A 599 24.46 15.73 2.87
CA ASP A 599 23.08 15.90 2.34
C ASP A 599 22.05 15.90 3.47
N ARG A 600 22.25 15.08 4.51
CA ARG A 600 21.41 15.13 5.72
C ARG A 600 21.53 16.46 6.46
N GLN A 601 22.73 17.01 6.55
CA GLN A 601 22.95 18.31 7.17
C GLN A 601 22.23 19.42 6.39
N LYS A 602 22.32 19.40 5.06
CA LYS A 602 21.59 20.31 4.17
C LYS A 602 20.07 20.16 4.35
N PHE A 603 19.56 18.93 4.35
CA PHE A 603 18.14 18.64 4.56
C PHE A 603 17.66 19.17 5.93
N ILE A 604 18.42 18.97 7.00
CA ILE A 604 18.08 19.49 8.34
C ILE A 604 17.99 21.01 8.31
N ILE A 605 18.95 21.68 7.70
CA ILE A 605 18.99 23.14 7.60
C ILE A 605 17.78 23.68 6.82
N GLU A 606 17.46 23.04 5.68
CA GLU A 606 16.34 23.44 4.81
C GLU A 606 14.97 23.20 5.44
N ASN A 607 14.85 22.21 6.32
CA ASN A 607 13.58 21.83 6.95
C ASN A 607 13.51 22.19 8.44
N LEU A 608 14.49 22.95 8.97
CA LEU A 608 14.51 23.34 10.36
C LEU A 608 13.34 24.30 10.68
N LYS A 609 12.39 23.82 11.45
CA LYS A 609 11.37 24.66 12.07
C LYS A 609 11.89 25.13 13.42
N VAL A 610 12.23 26.39 13.53
CA VAL A 610 12.60 27.00 14.81
C VAL A 610 11.32 27.21 15.60
N GLU A 611 11.05 26.35 16.56
CA GLU A 611 10.07 26.65 17.61
C GLU A 611 10.71 27.69 18.54
N LEU A 612 10.25 28.94 18.45
CA LEU A 612 10.56 29.95 19.44
C LEU A 612 9.91 29.52 20.76
N ASP A 613 10.70 29.01 21.70
CA ASP A 613 10.30 28.92 23.08
C ASP A 613 9.96 30.35 23.53
N ARG A 614 8.70 30.74 23.43
CA ARG A 614 8.22 31.92 24.15
C ARG A 614 8.25 31.57 25.63
N ILE A 615 9.33 31.95 26.26
CA ILE A 615 9.37 32.11 27.71
C ILE A 615 8.42 33.28 27.99
N ASP A 616 7.16 32.98 28.24
CA ASP A 616 6.23 33.92 28.82
C ASP A 616 6.64 34.05 30.30
N SER A 617 7.28 35.17 30.59
CA SER A 617 7.58 35.68 31.92
C SER A 617 6.30 35.98 32.73
#